data_86007aa71d4544240cb1ea84c8dd121b
#
_entry.id   86007aa71d4544240cb1ea84c8dd121b
#
_cell.length_a   1.000
_cell.length_b   1.000
_cell.length_c   1.000
_cell.angle_alpha   90.00
_cell.angle_beta   90.00
_cell.angle_gamma   90.00
#
_symmetry.space_group_name_H-M   'P 1'
#
loop_
_entity.id
_entity.type
_entity.pdbx_description
1 polymer ?
#
loop_
_entity_poly.entity_id
_entity_poly.type
_entity_poly.pdbx_seq_one_letter_code
_entity_poly.pdbx_strand_id
1 'polypeptide(L)'
;MNTLYEVFKEDLEKEGVDNKYYLQGILHELYGDEFVFTRDYLSKDGEDTSLYPTIVDFIKEAAFQVDRAQIQKHFPGVPDIVIQFAIESPEIINCFGKYIHASKLRISESEREYLKQNIDAIIADGAQHHIKELYNLVSIERPEIFTRNGVFYPFSAYSLIEYL
;
A
#
# COMPACT_ATOMS: atom_id res chain seq x y z
N MET A 1 16.40 12.21 -2.53
CA MET A 1 17.86 12.49 -2.69
C MET A 1 18.55 11.63 -3.75
N ASN A 2 18.35 10.30 -3.79
CA ASN A 2 18.97 9.45 -4.84
C ASN A 2 18.70 9.99 -6.26
N THR A 3 17.44 10.22 -6.60
CA THR A 3 17.05 10.70 -7.93
C THR A 3 17.71 12.03 -8.29
N LEU A 4 17.79 12.96 -7.33
CA LEU A 4 18.44 14.26 -7.56
C LEU A 4 19.94 14.09 -7.82
N TYR A 5 20.62 13.27 -7.02
CA TYR A 5 22.04 13.00 -7.22
C TYR A 5 22.30 12.31 -8.57
N GLU A 6 21.54 11.31 -8.94
CA GLU A 6 21.73 10.59 -10.22
C GLU A 6 21.49 11.47 -11.45
N VAL A 7 20.49 12.37 -11.39
CA VAL A 7 20.21 13.30 -12.50
C VAL A 7 21.37 14.27 -12.76
N PHE A 8 22.04 14.75 -11.71
CA PHE A 8 23.10 15.74 -11.81
C PHE A 8 24.49 15.16 -11.53
N LYS A 9 24.64 13.83 -11.54
CA LYS A 9 25.84 13.13 -11.10
C LYS A 9 27.13 13.63 -11.75
N GLU A 10 27.16 13.73 -13.08
CA GLU A 10 28.36 14.15 -13.81
C GLU A 10 28.82 15.58 -13.45
N ASP A 11 27.88 16.47 -13.20
CA ASP A 11 28.20 17.84 -12.84
C ASP A 11 28.60 17.96 -11.37
N LEU A 12 27.93 17.20 -10.49
CA LEU A 12 28.25 17.13 -9.07
C LEU A 12 29.65 16.54 -8.82
N GLU A 13 30.01 15.47 -9.53
CA GLU A 13 31.34 14.85 -9.43
C GLU A 13 32.45 15.80 -9.90
N LYS A 14 32.23 16.64 -10.92
CA LYS A 14 33.19 17.67 -11.36
C LYS A 14 33.42 18.73 -10.26
N GLU A 15 32.40 19.03 -9.48
CA GLU A 15 32.45 19.99 -8.36
C GLU A 15 32.90 19.33 -7.04
N GLY A 16 33.29 18.04 -7.07
CA GLY A 16 33.79 17.33 -5.90
C GLY A 16 32.70 16.75 -4.99
N VAL A 17 31.46 16.72 -5.48
CA VAL A 17 30.33 16.10 -4.76
C VAL A 17 30.18 14.65 -5.22
N ASP A 18 30.81 13.74 -4.52
CA ASP A 18 31.01 12.34 -4.92
C ASP A 18 29.92 11.37 -4.42
N ASN A 19 29.01 11.85 -3.57
CA ASN A 19 27.91 11.02 -3.07
C ASN A 19 26.70 11.85 -2.63
N LYS A 20 25.55 11.17 -2.55
CA LYS A 20 24.25 11.78 -2.18
C LYS A 20 24.21 12.39 -0.78
N TYR A 21 24.98 11.86 0.16
CA TYR A 21 24.99 12.36 1.54
C TYR A 21 25.76 13.66 1.64
N TYR A 22 26.82 13.81 0.86
CA TYR A 22 27.55 15.07 0.74
C TYR A 22 26.68 16.15 0.07
N LEU A 23 25.99 15.80 -1.02
CA LEU A 23 24.99 16.68 -1.63
C LEU A 23 23.91 17.09 -0.63
N GLN A 24 23.39 16.17 0.16
CA GLN A 24 22.40 16.47 1.19
C GLN A 24 22.93 17.46 2.23
N GLY A 25 24.17 17.28 2.67
CA GLY A 25 24.82 18.20 3.60
C GLY A 25 24.93 19.62 3.04
N ILE A 26 25.36 19.77 1.78
CA ILE A 26 25.43 21.07 1.10
C ILE A 26 24.04 21.70 0.98
N LEU A 27 23.04 20.94 0.54
CA LEU A 27 21.68 21.47 0.40
C LEU A 27 21.06 21.85 1.75
N HIS A 28 21.34 21.10 2.81
CA HIS A 28 20.89 21.43 4.16
C HIS A 28 21.55 22.74 4.66
N GLU A 29 22.82 22.95 4.38
CA GLU A 29 23.51 24.19 4.75
C GLU A 29 22.95 25.41 3.99
N LEU A 30 22.63 25.24 2.70
CA LEU A 30 22.16 26.33 1.85
C LEU A 30 20.66 26.63 2.01
N TYR A 31 19.84 25.62 2.29
CA TYR A 31 18.38 25.68 2.22
C TYR A 31 17.67 25.07 3.42
N GLY A 32 18.39 24.80 4.52
CA GLY A 32 17.81 24.20 5.71
C GLY A 32 16.72 25.02 6.40
N ASP A 33 16.68 26.33 6.13
CA ASP A 33 15.62 27.22 6.62
C ASP A 33 14.33 27.14 5.78
N GLU A 34 14.44 26.66 4.52
CA GLU A 34 13.30 26.58 3.59
C GLU A 34 12.77 25.16 3.43
N PHE A 35 13.62 24.16 3.67
CA PHE A 35 13.31 22.76 3.42
C PHE A 35 13.73 21.89 4.59
N VAL A 36 12.91 20.89 4.88
CA VAL A 36 13.26 19.83 5.82
C VAL A 36 13.92 18.68 5.05
N PHE A 37 15.14 18.34 5.47
CA PHE A 37 15.94 17.27 4.90
C PHE A 37 15.87 16.04 5.81
N THR A 38 15.26 14.98 5.33
CA THR A 38 15.35 13.66 5.95
C THR A 38 16.38 12.81 5.21
N ARG A 39 16.67 11.60 5.72
CA ARG A 39 17.69 10.72 5.12
C ARG A 39 17.46 10.46 3.62
N ASP A 40 16.21 10.39 3.19
CA ASP A 40 15.86 9.96 1.84
C ASP A 40 14.99 10.97 1.06
N TYR A 41 14.43 11.99 1.72
CA TYR A 41 13.55 12.98 1.09
C TYR A 41 13.89 14.41 1.45
N LEU A 42 13.28 15.30 0.69
CA LEU A 42 13.27 16.73 0.86
C LEU A 42 11.80 17.19 0.84
N SER A 43 11.36 17.93 1.86
CA SER A 43 10.02 18.54 1.90
C SER A 43 10.11 20.04 2.20
N LYS A 44 9.14 20.83 1.72
CA LYS A 44 9.14 22.27 1.89
C LYS A 44 8.54 22.72 3.22
N ASP A 45 7.61 22.01 3.78
CA ASP A 45 6.74 22.54 4.83
C ASP A 45 6.92 21.89 6.21
N GLY A 46 8.07 21.29 6.52
CA GLY A 46 8.34 20.79 7.88
C GLY A 46 7.32 19.82 8.47
N GLU A 47 6.21 19.61 7.79
CA GLU A 47 5.34 18.50 8.09
C GLU A 47 6.09 17.24 7.75
N ASP A 48 6.18 16.35 8.71
CA ASP A 48 6.67 14.99 8.53
C ASP A 48 5.70 14.29 7.56
N THR A 49 5.79 14.67 6.29
CA THR A 49 5.06 14.03 5.21
C THR A 49 5.69 12.66 5.03
N SER A 50 5.37 11.80 5.99
CA SER A 50 5.54 10.39 5.81
C SER A 50 4.91 10.08 4.45
N LEU A 51 5.72 9.65 3.49
CA LEU A 51 5.23 9.25 2.15
C LEU A 51 4.22 8.08 2.26
N TYR A 52 4.19 7.44 3.40
CA TYR A 52 3.26 6.39 3.75
C TYR A 52 1.78 6.82 3.59
N PRO A 53 1.26 7.89 4.25
CA PRO A 53 -0.11 8.32 4.04
C PRO A 53 -0.40 8.72 2.60
N THR A 54 0.55 9.38 1.93
CA THR A 54 0.40 9.79 0.54
C THR A 54 0.23 8.59 -0.41
N ILE A 55 0.94 7.48 -0.17
CA ILE A 55 0.77 6.25 -0.95
C ILE A 55 -0.57 5.59 -0.64
N VAL A 56 -1.00 5.57 0.63
CA VAL A 56 -2.33 5.07 1.02
C VAL A 56 -3.43 5.88 0.35
N ASP A 57 -3.33 7.21 0.36
CA ASP A 57 -4.28 8.10 -0.31
C ASP A 57 -4.29 7.89 -1.83
N PHE A 58 -3.14 7.69 -2.46
CA PHE A 58 -3.07 7.34 -3.89
C PHE A 58 -3.85 6.04 -4.18
N ILE A 59 -3.68 5.00 -3.35
CA ILE A 59 -4.43 3.75 -3.51
C ILE A 59 -5.93 3.99 -3.27
N LYS A 60 -6.27 4.84 -2.32
CA LYS A 60 -7.65 5.23 -2.01
C LYS A 60 -8.30 6.02 -3.14
N GLU A 61 -7.59 6.89 -3.81
CA GLU A 61 -8.11 7.70 -4.92
C GLU A 61 -8.14 6.95 -6.26
N ALA A 62 -7.34 5.90 -6.41
CA ALA A 62 -7.31 5.10 -7.62
C ALA A 62 -8.72 4.59 -7.98
N ALA A 63 -9.08 4.56 -9.25
CA ALA A 63 -10.43 4.17 -9.71
C ALA A 63 -10.78 2.71 -9.32
N PHE A 64 -9.76 1.86 -9.22
CA PHE A 64 -9.89 0.45 -8.86
C PHE A 64 -8.62 -0.04 -8.13
N GLN A 65 -8.23 -1.31 -8.33
CA GLN A 65 -7.00 -1.88 -7.77
C GLN A 65 -5.77 -1.28 -8.44
N VAL A 66 -4.70 -1.11 -7.67
CA VAL A 66 -3.37 -0.75 -8.17
C VAL A 66 -2.37 -1.85 -7.89
N ASP A 67 -1.34 -1.97 -8.69
CA ASP A 67 -0.21 -2.86 -8.42
C ASP A 67 1.03 -2.08 -7.98
N ARG A 68 2.04 -2.82 -7.51
CA ARG A 68 3.29 -2.24 -7.03
C ARG A 68 4.00 -1.41 -8.11
N ALA A 69 3.96 -1.86 -9.36
CA ALA A 69 4.59 -1.14 -10.47
C ALA A 69 3.91 0.21 -10.73
N GLN A 70 2.60 0.29 -10.60
CA GLN A 70 1.84 1.53 -10.71
C GLN A 70 2.19 2.49 -9.56
N ILE A 71 2.32 1.99 -8.33
CA ILE A 71 2.75 2.79 -7.18
C ILE A 71 4.17 3.32 -7.41
N GLN A 72 5.13 2.47 -7.79
CA GLN A 72 6.51 2.86 -8.07
C GLN A 72 6.61 3.89 -9.20
N LYS A 73 5.79 3.73 -10.24
CA LYS A 73 5.72 4.70 -11.36
C LYS A 73 5.18 6.06 -10.92
N HIS A 74 4.21 6.07 -10.01
CA HIS A 74 3.62 7.32 -9.49
C HIS A 74 4.54 8.02 -8.49
N PHE A 75 5.30 7.26 -7.72
CA PHE A 75 6.25 7.74 -6.72
C PHE A 75 7.69 7.35 -7.07
N PRO A 76 8.28 7.94 -8.13
CA PRO A 76 9.63 7.60 -8.54
C PRO A 76 10.65 7.97 -7.46
N GLY A 77 11.55 7.03 -7.15
CA GLY A 77 12.61 7.25 -6.15
C GLY A 77 12.20 6.99 -4.69
N VAL A 78 10.95 6.65 -4.42
CA VAL A 78 10.54 6.21 -3.08
C VAL A 78 11.15 4.84 -2.78
N PRO A 79 11.80 4.68 -1.62
CA PRO A 79 12.34 3.38 -1.21
C PRO A 79 11.26 2.30 -1.13
N ASP A 80 11.61 1.11 -1.57
CA ASP A 80 10.72 -0.06 -1.59
C ASP A 80 10.12 -0.38 -0.22
N ILE A 81 10.88 -0.14 0.86
CA ILE A 81 10.42 -0.35 2.23
C ILE A 81 9.25 0.57 2.61
N VAL A 82 9.23 1.81 2.11
CA VAL A 82 8.13 2.75 2.37
C VAL A 82 6.86 2.31 1.64
N ILE A 83 7.01 1.85 0.39
CA ILE A 83 5.91 1.26 -0.36
C ILE A 83 5.40 0.01 0.36
N GLN A 84 6.32 -0.84 0.87
CA GLN A 84 5.95 -2.03 1.62
C GLN A 84 5.10 -1.68 2.85
N PHE A 85 5.53 -0.71 3.66
CA PHE A 85 4.75 -0.27 4.82
C PHE A 85 3.37 0.28 4.42
N ALA A 86 3.28 1.01 3.31
CA ALA A 86 2.01 1.55 2.84
C ALA A 86 1.03 0.46 2.40
N ILE A 87 1.50 -0.55 1.66
CA ILE A 87 0.64 -1.66 1.21
C ILE A 87 0.32 -2.68 2.32
N GLU A 88 1.05 -2.68 3.43
CA GLU A 88 0.77 -3.44 4.66
C GLU A 88 -0.12 -2.67 5.65
N SER A 89 -0.54 -1.45 5.30
CA SER A 89 -1.51 -0.70 6.11
C SER A 89 -2.78 -1.50 6.34
N PRO A 90 -3.37 -1.43 7.55
CA PRO A 90 -4.67 -2.07 7.83
C PRO A 90 -5.81 -1.56 6.93
N GLU A 91 -5.63 -0.41 6.27
CA GLU A 91 -6.61 0.13 5.33
C GLU A 91 -6.47 -0.42 3.91
N ILE A 92 -5.40 -1.15 3.62
CA ILE A 92 -5.09 -1.70 2.30
C ILE A 92 -5.27 -3.21 2.28
N ILE A 93 -6.06 -3.68 1.35
CA ILE A 93 -6.32 -5.10 1.11
C ILE A 93 -5.46 -5.55 -0.07
N ASN A 94 -4.64 -6.57 0.17
CA ASN A 94 -3.81 -7.18 -0.87
C ASN A 94 -4.59 -8.33 -1.55
N CYS A 95 -5.06 -8.07 -2.75
CA CYS A 95 -5.73 -9.06 -3.58
C CYS A 95 -4.75 -9.68 -4.58
N PHE A 96 -3.83 -10.51 -4.10
CA PHE A 96 -2.83 -11.21 -4.91
C PHE A 96 -1.94 -10.26 -5.74
N GLY A 97 -1.26 -9.33 -5.04
CA GLY A 97 -0.37 -8.35 -5.67
C GLY A 97 -1.09 -7.16 -6.32
N LYS A 98 -2.40 -7.09 -6.16
CA LYS A 98 -3.22 -5.92 -6.42
C LYS A 98 -3.72 -5.36 -5.10
N TYR A 99 -3.61 -4.05 -4.93
CA TYR A 99 -3.94 -3.35 -3.70
C TYR A 99 -5.21 -2.52 -3.89
N ILE A 100 -6.13 -2.60 -2.95
CA ILE A 100 -7.35 -1.81 -2.92
C ILE A 100 -7.53 -1.21 -1.54
N HIS A 101 -7.94 0.04 -1.46
CA HIS A 101 -8.30 0.64 -0.17
C HIS A 101 -9.63 0.07 0.32
N ALA A 102 -9.71 -0.25 1.61
CA ALA A 102 -10.86 -0.88 2.25
C ALA A 102 -12.18 -0.12 2.07
N SER A 103 -12.13 1.23 2.00
CA SER A 103 -13.32 2.05 1.75
C SER A 103 -13.99 1.80 0.39
N LYS A 104 -13.32 1.09 -0.52
CA LYS A 104 -13.86 0.73 -1.83
C LYS A 104 -14.56 -0.62 -1.87
N LEU A 105 -14.52 -1.36 -0.77
CA LEU A 105 -15.25 -2.61 -0.68
C LEU A 105 -16.76 -2.36 -0.76
N ARG A 106 -17.39 -3.12 -1.62
CA ARG A 106 -18.84 -3.10 -1.84
C ARG A 106 -19.48 -4.29 -1.12
N ILE A 107 -19.52 -4.19 0.22
CA ILE A 107 -20.08 -5.21 1.12
C ILE A 107 -21.09 -4.50 2.00
N SER A 108 -22.35 -4.93 1.94
CA SER A 108 -23.42 -4.44 2.78
C SER A 108 -23.31 -5.01 4.21
N GLU A 109 -23.98 -4.36 5.16
CA GLU A 109 -24.02 -4.85 6.55
C GLU A 109 -24.63 -6.25 6.64
N SER A 110 -25.66 -6.54 5.86
CA SER A 110 -26.27 -7.88 5.79
C SER A 110 -25.32 -8.96 5.24
N GLU A 111 -24.41 -8.57 4.34
CA GLU A 111 -23.39 -9.47 3.82
C GLU A 111 -22.27 -9.70 4.83
N ARG A 112 -21.89 -8.66 5.61
CA ARG A 112 -20.95 -8.81 6.74
C ARG A 112 -21.50 -9.78 7.78
N GLU A 113 -22.76 -9.60 8.15
CA GLU A 113 -23.43 -10.48 9.10
C GLU A 113 -23.51 -11.93 8.58
N TYR A 114 -23.84 -12.11 7.30
CA TYR A 114 -23.81 -13.43 6.65
C TYR A 114 -22.43 -14.08 6.72
N LEU A 115 -21.37 -13.34 6.38
CA LEU A 115 -20.00 -13.86 6.43
C LEU A 115 -19.60 -14.22 7.85
N LYS A 116 -19.90 -13.37 8.82
CA LYS A 116 -19.63 -13.63 10.24
C LYS A 116 -20.34 -14.89 10.74
N GLN A 117 -21.64 -15.05 10.48
CA GLN A 117 -22.39 -16.24 10.87
C GLN A 117 -21.80 -17.52 10.29
N ASN A 118 -21.33 -17.49 9.05
CA ASN A 118 -20.68 -18.64 8.43
C ASN A 118 -19.29 -18.92 9.00
N ILE A 119 -18.51 -17.89 9.33
CA ILE A 119 -17.24 -18.06 10.07
C ILE A 119 -17.53 -18.75 11.41
N ASP A 120 -18.44 -18.19 12.19
CA ASP A 120 -18.82 -18.72 13.51
C ASP A 120 -19.30 -20.19 13.42
N ALA A 121 -20.07 -20.54 12.38
CA ALA A 121 -20.52 -21.90 12.14
C ALA A 121 -19.38 -22.86 11.77
N ILE A 122 -18.43 -22.42 10.95
CA ILE A 122 -17.27 -23.23 10.54
C ILE A 122 -16.37 -23.54 11.74
N ILE A 123 -16.13 -22.55 12.62
CA ILE A 123 -15.22 -22.71 13.76
C ILE A 123 -15.90 -23.24 15.03
N ALA A 124 -17.20 -23.55 14.98
CA ALA A 124 -18.00 -23.93 16.14
C ALA A 124 -17.53 -25.24 16.83
N ASP A 125 -16.80 -26.07 16.11
CA ASP A 125 -16.25 -27.33 16.66
C ASP A 125 -14.91 -27.11 17.41
N GLY A 126 -14.37 -25.91 17.40
CA GLY A 126 -13.08 -25.54 18.03
C GLY A 126 -11.85 -26.11 17.32
N ALA A 127 -12.01 -26.68 16.13
CA ALA A 127 -10.89 -27.17 15.32
C ALA A 127 -10.26 -26.05 14.48
N GLN A 128 -9.09 -26.35 13.88
CA GLN A 128 -8.49 -25.47 12.89
C GLN A 128 -9.13 -25.74 11.53
N HIS A 129 -9.72 -24.70 10.96
CA HIS A 129 -10.32 -24.74 9.64
C HIS A 129 -9.51 -23.94 8.63
N HIS A 130 -9.52 -24.39 7.38
CA HIS A 130 -8.89 -23.65 6.30
C HIS A 130 -9.88 -22.64 5.72
N ILE A 131 -9.46 -21.38 5.60
CA ILE A 131 -10.28 -20.26 5.07
C ILE A 131 -10.92 -20.58 3.69
N LYS A 132 -10.35 -21.54 2.97
CA LYS A 132 -10.92 -22.10 1.73
C LYS A 132 -12.33 -22.67 1.90
N GLU A 133 -12.69 -23.12 3.08
CA GLU A 133 -14.05 -23.65 3.37
C GLU A 133 -15.06 -22.52 3.25
N LEU A 134 -14.79 -21.38 3.87
CA LEU A 134 -15.62 -20.18 3.73
C LEU A 134 -15.65 -19.68 2.27
N TYR A 135 -14.49 -19.65 1.59
CA TYR A 135 -14.45 -19.27 0.19
C TYR A 135 -15.34 -20.16 -0.68
N ASN A 136 -15.29 -21.47 -0.50
CA ASN A 136 -16.09 -22.40 -1.28
C ASN A 136 -17.59 -22.18 -1.01
N LEU A 137 -17.98 -22.02 0.26
CA LEU A 137 -19.35 -21.76 0.65
C LEU A 137 -19.88 -20.47 0.01
N VAL A 138 -19.17 -19.37 0.20
CA VAL A 138 -19.57 -18.05 -0.33
C VAL A 138 -19.58 -18.06 -1.87
N SER A 139 -18.63 -18.75 -2.50
CA SER A 139 -18.59 -18.88 -3.97
C SER A 139 -19.81 -19.62 -4.55
N ILE A 140 -20.42 -20.49 -3.77
CA ILE A 140 -21.63 -21.23 -4.18
C ILE A 140 -22.90 -20.42 -3.85
N GLU A 141 -22.99 -19.88 -2.66
CA GLU A 141 -24.22 -19.26 -2.14
C GLU A 141 -24.35 -17.77 -2.50
N ARG A 142 -23.23 -17.04 -2.50
CA ARG A 142 -23.17 -15.58 -2.68
C ARG A 142 -21.98 -15.15 -3.53
N PRO A 143 -21.81 -15.70 -4.75
CA PRO A 143 -20.65 -15.41 -5.62
C PRO A 143 -20.49 -13.90 -5.95
N GLU A 144 -21.60 -13.15 -5.91
CA GLU A 144 -21.60 -11.71 -6.16
C GLU A 144 -20.78 -10.91 -5.15
N ILE A 145 -20.63 -11.39 -3.92
CA ILE A 145 -19.78 -10.73 -2.90
C ILE A 145 -18.33 -10.66 -3.40
N PHE A 146 -17.84 -11.73 -3.97
CA PHE A 146 -16.49 -11.79 -4.50
C PHE A 146 -16.34 -11.05 -5.82
N THR A 147 -17.19 -11.35 -6.80
CA THR A 147 -17.06 -10.76 -8.16
C THR A 147 -17.19 -9.25 -8.15
N ARG A 148 -18.09 -8.69 -7.34
CA ARG A 148 -18.29 -7.24 -7.18
C ARG A 148 -17.07 -6.54 -6.58
N ASN A 149 -16.26 -7.25 -5.79
CA ASN A 149 -15.05 -6.74 -5.17
C ASN A 149 -13.77 -7.13 -5.94
N GLY A 150 -13.89 -7.67 -7.16
CA GLY A 150 -12.76 -8.04 -8.00
C GLY A 150 -12.00 -9.28 -7.50
N VAL A 151 -12.67 -10.11 -6.70
CA VAL A 151 -12.08 -11.33 -6.13
C VAL A 151 -12.47 -12.51 -7.01
N PHE A 152 -11.53 -12.97 -7.83
CA PHE A 152 -11.76 -14.06 -8.80
C PHE A 152 -11.04 -15.36 -8.42
N TYR A 153 -10.18 -15.32 -7.41
CA TYR A 153 -9.36 -16.46 -6.99
C TYR A 153 -9.42 -16.65 -5.47
N PRO A 154 -9.28 -17.89 -4.96
CA PRO A 154 -9.30 -18.17 -3.52
C PRO A 154 -8.33 -17.31 -2.71
N PHE A 155 -7.12 -17.10 -3.22
CA PHE A 155 -6.10 -16.31 -2.51
C PHE A 155 -6.50 -14.83 -2.34
N SER A 156 -7.19 -14.24 -3.30
CA SER A 156 -7.72 -12.88 -3.15
C SER A 156 -8.87 -12.81 -2.15
N ALA A 157 -9.67 -13.91 -2.04
CA ALA A 157 -10.73 -14.00 -1.07
C ALA A 157 -10.21 -14.06 0.38
N TYR A 158 -9.04 -14.66 0.59
CA TYR A 158 -8.43 -14.75 1.92
C TYR A 158 -8.17 -13.37 2.51
N SER A 159 -7.52 -12.49 1.74
CA SER A 159 -7.26 -11.13 2.18
C SER A 159 -8.53 -10.31 2.43
N LEU A 160 -9.58 -10.54 1.64
CA LEU A 160 -10.88 -9.91 1.86
C LEU A 160 -11.55 -10.41 3.15
N ILE A 161 -11.50 -11.70 3.40
CA ILE A 161 -12.11 -12.32 4.59
C ILE A 161 -11.32 -11.93 5.85
N GLU A 162 -9.99 -11.89 5.77
CA GLU A 162 -9.12 -11.48 6.87
C GLU A 162 -9.36 -10.02 7.29
N TYR A 163 -9.76 -9.18 6.34
CA TYR A 163 -10.10 -7.79 6.60
C TYR A 163 -11.48 -7.63 7.26
N LEU A 164 -12.44 -8.53 7.02
CA LEU A 164 -13.84 -8.45 7.49
C LEU A 164 -14.02 -8.90 8.92
#